data_a4199a39932f0baddd377e6cb8037905
#
_entry.id   a4199a39932f0baddd377e6cb8037905
#
_cell.length_a   1.000
_cell.length_b   1.000
_cell.length_c   1.000
_cell.angle_alpha   90.00
_cell.angle_beta   90.00
_cell.angle_gamma   90.00
#
_symmetry.space_group_name_H-M   'P 1'
#
loop_
_entity.id
_entity.type
_entity.pdbx_description
1 polymer ?
#
loop_
_entity_poly.entity_id
_entity_poly.type
_entity_poly.pdbx_seq_one_letter_code
_entity_poly.pdbx_strand_id
1 'polypeptide(L)'
;MAATAKSRYITAVKWFTAFVCALLCAAAVCCFTGSSADAAAVTNCTVSGLTAKTYTGKAQTQSITVKYRNKTLKNGKDYTVSYQNNINAGTAYVIIKGKGSYSGTVKRSFTIKPAIIYKQCTFYKIASQYYTGSQIKPVPKIKNGTTTLKNGTDFTLTYQNNVNKGTAKVYIKGKGNYSGSCSLTFSITARPVSTLKITVPSVTYNGKAQKPAVTVKYNNYKFKNGTDYTLSYKNNTKIGTATVTVKGKGKLSGTKSVTFKINAKPIKNAVITYNNSLTYNGSTLSPAVTVKYGNATLKKNTDYTVAYS
;
A
#
# COMPACT_ATOMS: atom_id res chain seq x y z
N MET A 1 -44.84 -12.00 11.68
CA MET A 1 -45.89 -12.19 10.64
C MET A 1 -45.48 -11.38 9.40
N ALA A 2 -45.04 -12.02 8.36
CA ALA A 2 -44.96 -11.60 6.96
C ALA A 2 -43.82 -12.34 6.25
N ALA A 3 -43.96 -13.62 6.11
CA ALA A 3 -43.18 -14.42 5.18
C ALA A 3 -44.18 -15.33 4.50
N THR A 4 -44.70 -14.92 3.33
CA THR A 4 -45.41 -15.80 2.35
C THR A 4 -45.96 -14.93 1.23
N ALA A 5 -45.16 -14.53 0.27
CA ALA A 5 -45.64 -13.98 -0.99
C ALA A 5 -44.54 -13.92 -2.07
N LYS A 6 -43.77 -15.01 -2.29
CA LYS A 6 -42.78 -15.03 -3.40
C LYS A 6 -42.63 -16.42 -4.08
N SER A 7 -43.65 -17.26 -4.00
CA SER A 7 -43.60 -18.61 -4.58
C SER A 7 -44.83 -18.96 -5.42
N ARG A 8 -45.43 -18.06 -6.20
CA ARG A 8 -46.56 -18.39 -7.05
C ARG A 8 -46.54 -17.75 -8.46
N TYR A 9 -45.38 -17.36 -8.99
CA TYR A 9 -45.33 -16.73 -10.33
C TYR A 9 -44.45 -17.46 -11.38
N ILE A 10 -44.00 -18.68 -11.15
CA ILE A 10 -43.12 -19.41 -12.09
C ILE A 10 -43.79 -20.66 -12.68
N THR A 11 -45.08 -20.93 -12.47
CA THR A 11 -45.71 -22.15 -12.96
C THR A 11 -46.81 -21.93 -14.04
N ALA A 12 -46.96 -20.71 -14.58
CA ALA A 12 -48.05 -20.38 -15.49
C ALA A 12 -47.62 -20.05 -16.95
N VAL A 13 -46.37 -20.27 -17.38
CA VAL A 13 -45.92 -19.95 -18.76
C VAL A 13 -45.45 -21.18 -19.54
N LYS A 14 -45.74 -22.40 -19.12
CA LYS A 14 -45.31 -23.62 -19.85
C LYS A 14 -46.42 -24.46 -20.49
N TRP A 15 -47.64 -23.95 -20.62
CA TRP A 15 -48.76 -24.75 -21.16
C TRP A 15 -49.59 -24.05 -22.25
N PHE A 16 -48.99 -23.21 -23.12
CA PHE A 16 -49.77 -22.55 -24.19
C PHE A 16 -49.15 -22.59 -25.58
N THR A 17 -48.27 -23.56 -25.92
CA THR A 17 -47.75 -23.74 -27.30
C THR A 17 -47.78 -25.20 -27.79
N ALA A 18 -48.79 -25.96 -27.40
CA ALA A 18 -48.95 -27.35 -27.90
C ALA A 18 -50.37 -27.66 -28.26
N PHE A 19 -51.09 -26.82 -29.00
CA PHE A 19 -52.44 -27.21 -29.52
C PHE A 19 -52.91 -26.25 -30.60
N VAL A 20 -52.19 -26.06 -31.72
CA VAL A 20 -52.73 -25.60 -32.98
C VAL A 20 -51.78 -26.04 -34.11
N CYS A 21 -51.92 -27.22 -34.66
CA CYS A 21 -51.57 -27.59 -36.04
C CYS A 21 -51.87 -29.08 -36.26
N ALA A 22 -53.13 -29.40 -36.15
CA ALA A 22 -53.68 -30.62 -36.75
C ALA A 22 -55.03 -30.25 -37.33
N LEU A 23 -55.06 -29.82 -38.57
CA LEU A 23 -56.02 -30.15 -39.61
C LEU A 23 -55.79 -29.30 -40.88
N LEU A 24 -55.87 -29.99 -42.05
CA LEU A 24 -55.88 -29.50 -43.43
C LEU A 24 -54.48 -29.41 -44.09
N CYS A 25 -54.07 -30.44 -44.78
CA CYS A 25 -54.35 -30.65 -46.23
C CYS A 25 -53.80 -31.98 -46.67
N ALA A 26 -54.69 -32.87 -46.98
CA ALA A 26 -54.44 -33.96 -47.95
C ALA A 26 -54.52 -33.36 -49.33
N ALA A 27 -53.40 -33.24 -50.03
CA ALA A 27 -53.32 -33.37 -51.50
C ALA A 27 -51.88 -33.17 -51.99
N ALA A 28 -51.46 -34.03 -52.86
CA ALA A 28 -50.26 -34.01 -53.68
C ALA A 28 -48.99 -34.55 -53.02
N VAL A 29 -48.90 -35.82 -53.00
CA VAL A 29 -47.70 -36.63 -53.04
C VAL A 29 -46.81 -36.18 -54.19
N CYS A 30 -45.68 -35.58 -53.91
CA CYS A 30 -44.48 -35.73 -54.71
C CYS A 30 -43.39 -36.12 -53.71
N CYS A 31 -43.19 -37.44 -53.58
CA CYS A 31 -42.00 -37.99 -52.94
C CYS A 31 -40.79 -37.56 -53.72
N PHE A 32 -40.21 -36.44 -53.26
CA PHE A 32 -38.82 -36.21 -53.45
C PHE A 32 -38.15 -36.75 -52.16
N THR A 33 -37.85 -38.05 -52.13
CA THR A 33 -36.89 -38.61 -51.19
C THR A 33 -35.50 -38.08 -51.54
N GLY A 34 -35.31 -36.77 -51.40
CA GLY A 34 -33.99 -36.23 -51.24
C GLY A 34 -33.53 -36.70 -49.91
N SER A 35 -32.72 -37.75 -49.82
CA SER A 35 -31.93 -38.02 -48.64
C SER A 35 -31.11 -36.77 -48.36
N SER A 36 -31.52 -35.97 -47.38
CA SER A 36 -30.66 -34.93 -46.84
C SER A 36 -29.41 -35.65 -46.35
N ALA A 37 -28.35 -35.58 -47.15
CA ALA A 37 -27.09 -36.16 -46.74
C ALA A 37 -26.77 -35.56 -45.35
N ASP A 38 -26.84 -36.39 -44.30
CA ASP A 38 -26.54 -35.96 -42.95
C ASP A 38 -25.22 -35.24 -42.94
N ALA A 39 -25.22 -34.00 -42.44
CA ALA A 39 -24.02 -33.19 -42.40
C ALA A 39 -22.93 -33.94 -41.60
N ALA A 40 -21.76 -34.11 -42.18
CA ALA A 40 -20.66 -34.83 -41.54
C ALA A 40 -20.27 -34.16 -40.22
N ALA A 41 -20.20 -34.93 -39.14
CA ALA A 41 -19.91 -34.39 -37.80
C ALA A 41 -18.44 -33.94 -37.68
N VAL A 42 -18.21 -32.70 -37.30
CA VAL A 42 -16.82 -32.17 -37.02
C VAL A 42 -16.15 -32.86 -35.83
N THR A 43 -16.90 -33.59 -35.01
CA THR A 43 -16.35 -34.44 -33.94
C THR A 43 -15.43 -35.54 -34.48
N ASN A 44 -15.65 -35.96 -35.73
CA ASN A 44 -14.83 -36.96 -36.42
C ASN A 44 -13.65 -36.34 -37.20
N CYS A 45 -13.43 -35.03 -37.03
CA CYS A 45 -12.29 -34.33 -37.64
C CYS A 45 -11.04 -34.44 -36.82
N THR A 46 -9.91 -34.56 -37.48
CA THR A 46 -8.60 -34.33 -36.87
C THR A 46 -8.32 -32.83 -36.82
N VAL A 47 -7.80 -32.34 -35.68
CA VAL A 47 -7.43 -30.95 -35.48
C VAL A 47 -5.96 -30.93 -35.10
N SER A 48 -5.14 -30.26 -35.91
CA SER A 48 -3.69 -30.11 -35.70
C SER A 48 -3.29 -28.63 -35.68
N GLY A 49 -2.02 -28.34 -35.35
CA GLY A 49 -1.49 -26.95 -35.27
C GLY A 49 -1.71 -26.26 -33.92
N LEU A 50 -2.21 -26.97 -32.90
CA LEU A 50 -2.32 -26.44 -31.56
C LEU A 50 -0.95 -26.43 -30.88
N THR A 51 -0.49 -25.26 -30.47
CA THR A 51 0.78 -25.08 -29.79
C THR A 51 0.63 -24.31 -28.50
N ALA A 52 1.50 -24.55 -27.54
CA ALA A 52 1.54 -23.74 -26.34
C ALA A 52 1.91 -22.30 -26.69
N LYS A 53 1.20 -21.33 -26.10
CA LYS A 53 1.46 -19.90 -26.23
C LYS A 53 2.01 -19.36 -24.91
N THR A 54 2.60 -18.17 -24.93
CA THR A 54 3.01 -17.46 -23.72
C THR A 54 2.06 -16.29 -23.49
N TYR A 55 1.72 -16.02 -22.24
CA TYR A 55 0.87 -14.88 -21.86
C TYR A 55 1.41 -13.55 -22.40
N THR A 56 0.56 -12.77 -23.04
CA THR A 56 0.90 -11.46 -23.62
C THR A 56 -0.03 -10.34 -23.13
N GLY A 57 -1.04 -10.67 -22.34
CA GLY A 57 -2.13 -9.76 -21.97
C GLY A 57 -3.22 -9.59 -23.03
N LYS A 58 -3.07 -10.24 -24.18
CA LYS A 58 -4.04 -10.21 -25.28
C LYS A 58 -4.58 -11.61 -25.57
N ALA A 59 -5.74 -11.68 -26.24
CA ALA A 59 -6.30 -12.94 -26.68
C ALA A 59 -5.32 -13.71 -27.58
N GLN A 60 -5.10 -14.99 -27.26
CA GLN A 60 -4.24 -15.90 -28.02
C GLN A 60 -5.06 -16.72 -28.99
N THR A 61 -4.66 -16.73 -30.24
CA THR A 61 -5.27 -17.53 -31.28
C THR A 61 -4.31 -18.61 -31.77
N GLN A 62 -4.85 -19.61 -32.48
CA GLN A 62 -4.11 -20.75 -33.02
C GLN A 62 -4.29 -20.82 -34.52
N SER A 63 -3.22 -21.14 -35.25
CA SER A 63 -3.28 -21.51 -36.65
C SER A 63 -3.55 -23.01 -36.73
N ILE A 64 -4.84 -23.41 -36.85
CA ILE A 64 -5.25 -24.80 -36.85
C ILE A 64 -5.52 -25.32 -38.26
N THR A 65 -5.27 -26.61 -38.45
CA THR A 65 -5.73 -27.36 -39.62
C THR A 65 -6.79 -28.37 -39.18
N VAL A 66 -7.94 -28.33 -39.82
CA VAL A 66 -9.05 -29.25 -39.56
C VAL A 66 -9.21 -30.15 -40.76
N LYS A 67 -9.16 -31.47 -40.58
CA LYS A 67 -9.35 -32.45 -41.67
C LYS A 67 -10.46 -33.43 -41.32
N TYR A 68 -11.34 -33.66 -42.28
CA TYR A 68 -12.32 -34.75 -42.27
C TYR A 68 -11.84 -35.83 -43.24
N ARG A 69 -11.49 -37.01 -42.72
CA ARG A 69 -10.77 -38.01 -43.51
C ARG A 69 -9.51 -37.36 -44.12
N ASN A 70 -9.33 -37.40 -45.44
CA ASN A 70 -8.18 -36.81 -46.14
C ASN A 70 -8.45 -35.38 -46.66
N LYS A 71 -9.64 -34.82 -46.46
CA LYS A 71 -10.01 -33.49 -46.96
C LYS A 71 -9.74 -32.42 -45.91
N THR A 72 -8.94 -31.40 -46.26
CA THR A 72 -8.76 -30.21 -45.45
C THR A 72 -9.99 -29.31 -45.57
N LEU A 73 -10.58 -28.95 -44.43
CA LEU A 73 -11.75 -28.07 -44.32
C LEU A 73 -11.31 -26.59 -44.29
N LYS A 74 -12.18 -25.72 -44.81
CA LYS A 74 -11.96 -24.28 -44.91
C LYS A 74 -12.71 -23.53 -43.80
N ASN A 75 -11.99 -22.74 -42.99
CA ASN A 75 -12.60 -21.86 -42.00
C ASN A 75 -13.50 -20.81 -42.70
N GLY A 76 -14.66 -20.51 -42.12
CA GLY A 76 -15.68 -19.61 -42.65
C GLY A 76 -16.63 -20.29 -43.63
N LYS A 77 -16.20 -21.34 -44.36
CA LYS A 77 -17.02 -22.12 -45.27
C LYS A 77 -17.53 -23.41 -44.60
N ASP A 78 -16.63 -24.27 -44.16
CA ASP A 78 -16.92 -25.62 -43.67
C ASP A 78 -17.03 -25.66 -42.13
N TYR A 79 -16.43 -24.69 -41.44
CA TYR A 79 -16.51 -24.54 -39.99
C TYR A 79 -16.25 -23.08 -39.57
N THR A 80 -16.53 -22.76 -38.31
CA THR A 80 -16.16 -21.51 -37.65
C THR A 80 -15.29 -21.81 -36.42
N VAL A 81 -14.46 -20.84 -36.04
CA VAL A 81 -13.57 -20.96 -34.88
C VAL A 81 -13.90 -19.88 -33.85
N SER A 82 -14.02 -20.28 -32.60
CA SER A 82 -14.06 -19.38 -31.44
C SER A 82 -13.14 -19.89 -30.36
N TYR A 83 -12.89 -19.05 -29.33
CA TYR A 83 -11.96 -19.35 -28.25
C TYR A 83 -12.62 -19.16 -26.90
N GLN A 84 -12.12 -19.89 -25.90
CA GLN A 84 -12.52 -19.76 -24.51
C GLN A 84 -11.28 -19.76 -23.64
N ASN A 85 -11.24 -18.87 -22.62
CA ASN A 85 -10.13 -18.70 -21.66
C ASN A 85 -8.76 -18.42 -22.32
N ASN A 86 -8.76 -17.78 -23.49
CA ASN A 86 -7.57 -17.62 -24.33
C ASN A 86 -6.77 -16.32 -24.04
N ILE A 87 -6.96 -15.67 -22.89
CA ILE A 87 -6.23 -14.47 -22.49
C ILE A 87 -5.22 -14.78 -21.40
N ASN A 88 -5.67 -15.41 -20.31
CA ASN A 88 -4.84 -15.65 -19.14
C ASN A 88 -4.03 -16.95 -19.23
N ALA A 89 -2.94 -17.01 -18.45
CA ALA A 89 -2.16 -18.24 -18.31
C ALA A 89 -3.02 -19.38 -17.73
N GLY A 90 -2.85 -20.58 -18.29
CA GLY A 90 -3.63 -21.76 -17.95
C GLY A 90 -4.09 -22.52 -19.17
N THR A 91 -5.20 -23.26 -19.05
CA THR A 91 -5.79 -24.03 -20.13
C THR A 91 -6.80 -23.18 -20.89
N ALA A 92 -6.52 -22.95 -22.16
CA ALA A 92 -7.39 -22.30 -23.11
C ALA A 92 -7.99 -23.33 -24.08
N TYR A 93 -9.05 -22.95 -24.77
CA TYR A 93 -9.74 -23.83 -25.69
C TYR A 93 -9.98 -23.14 -27.03
N VAL A 94 -9.81 -23.90 -28.11
CA VAL A 94 -10.38 -23.62 -29.43
C VAL A 94 -11.67 -24.41 -29.58
N ILE A 95 -12.72 -23.77 -30.04
CA ILE A 95 -14.04 -24.35 -30.30
C ILE A 95 -14.29 -24.24 -31.78
N ILE A 96 -14.48 -25.38 -32.41
CA ILE A 96 -14.70 -25.54 -33.86
C ILE A 96 -16.15 -25.99 -34.04
N LYS A 97 -16.96 -25.16 -34.68
CA LYS A 97 -18.37 -25.45 -34.98
C LYS A 97 -18.53 -25.70 -36.48
N GLY A 98 -19.07 -26.82 -36.84
CA GLY A 98 -19.38 -27.18 -38.24
C GLY A 98 -20.33 -26.18 -38.90
N LYS A 99 -20.17 -25.99 -40.21
CA LYS A 99 -20.97 -25.11 -41.07
C LYS A 99 -21.16 -25.76 -42.45
N GLY A 100 -22.26 -25.47 -43.14
CA GLY A 100 -22.55 -26.00 -44.44
C GLY A 100 -22.78 -27.53 -44.43
N SER A 101 -21.92 -28.28 -45.12
CA SER A 101 -21.97 -29.75 -45.17
C SER A 101 -21.43 -30.45 -43.91
N TYR A 102 -21.07 -29.67 -42.86
CA TYR A 102 -20.54 -30.19 -41.60
C TYR A 102 -21.37 -29.71 -40.41
N SER A 103 -21.55 -30.57 -39.41
CA SER A 103 -22.38 -30.32 -38.23
C SER A 103 -21.60 -30.58 -36.94
N GLY A 104 -22.20 -30.19 -35.80
CA GLY A 104 -21.65 -30.45 -34.46
C GLY A 104 -20.57 -29.44 -34.03
N THR A 105 -19.98 -29.71 -32.85
CA THR A 105 -18.97 -28.86 -32.25
C THR A 105 -17.87 -29.72 -31.62
N VAL A 106 -16.61 -29.33 -31.82
CA VAL A 106 -15.48 -29.96 -31.18
C VAL A 106 -14.68 -28.93 -30.40
N LYS A 107 -14.26 -29.27 -29.20
CA LYS A 107 -13.45 -28.44 -28.31
C LYS A 107 -12.08 -29.11 -28.13
N ARG A 108 -11.00 -28.34 -28.32
CA ARG A 108 -9.62 -28.77 -28.10
C ARG A 108 -8.87 -27.78 -27.20
N SER A 109 -8.08 -28.28 -26.29
CA SER A 109 -7.31 -27.44 -25.36
C SER A 109 -5.94 -27.11 -25.92
N PHE A 110 -5.41 -25.96 -25.46
CA PHE A 110 -4.01 -25.59 -25.59
C PHE A 110 -3.58 -24.83 -24.30
N THR A 111 -2.28 -24.81 -24.05
CA THR A 111 -1.74 -24.16 -22.84
C THR A 111 -1.28 -22.75 -23.14
N ILE A 112 -1.64 -21.80 -22.29
CA ILE A 112 -1.00 -20.48 -22.21
C ILE A 112 -0.06 -20.50 -21.00
N LYS A 113 1.25 -20.51 -21.27
CA LYS A 113 2.30 -20.49 -20.23
C LYS A 113 2.38 -19.10 -19.61
N PRO A 114 2.62 -18.98 -18.29
CA PRO A 114 2.88 -17.68 -17.68
C PRO A 114 4.11 -16.99 -18.30
N ALA A 115 4.05 -15.67 -18.42
CA ALA A 115 5.17 -14.85 -18.88
C ALA A 115 6.28 -14.84 -17.83
N ILE A 116 7.54 -14.95 -18.24
CA ILE A 116 8.69 -14.86 -17.32
C ILE A 116 8.89 -13.38 -16.95
N ILE A 117 8.61 -13.02 -15.68
CA ILE A 117 8.54 -11.64 -15.22
C ILE A 117 9.81 -10.83 -15.52
N TYR A 118 10.99 -11.41 -15.29
CA TYR A 118 12.28 -10.72 -15.52
C TYR A 118 12.70 -10.62 -16.99
N LYS A 119 12.03 -11.35 -17.90
CA LYS A 119 12.30 -11.29 -19.35
C LYS A 119 11.37 -10.31 -20.08
N GLN A 120 10.13 -10.16 -19.59
CA GLN A 120 9.08 -9.44 -20.30
C GLN A 120 8.65 -8.13 -19.64
N CYS A 121 9.11 -7.88 -18.42
CA CYS A 121 8.70 -6.69 -17.66
C CYS A 121 9.85 -5.71 -17.47
N THR A 122 9.50 -4.43 -17.41
CA THR A 122 10.40 -3.33 -17.06
C THR A 122 10.30 -3.08 -15.56
N PHE A 123 11.45 -3.06 -14.90
CA PHE A 123 11.58 -2.80 -13.47
C PHE A 123 12.11 -1.39 -13.26
N TYR A 124 11.42 -0.61 -12.45
CA TYR A 124 11.85 0.74 -12.11
C TYR A 124 12.65 0.73 -10.81
N LYS A 125 13.69 1.57 -10.77
CA LYS A 125 14.54 1.74 -9.58
C LYS A 125 13.66 2.15 -8.38
N ILE A 126 13.93 1.54 -7.24
CA ILE A 126 13.32 1.92 -5.97
C ILE A 126 14.12 3.11 -5.42
N ALA A 127 13.44 4.20 -5.11
CA ALA A 127 14.06 5.37 -4.48
C ALA A 127 14.67 5.00 -3.12
N SER A 128 15.72 5.72 -2.72
CA SER A 128 16.29 5.59 -1.39
C SER A 128 15.24 5.88 -0.31
N GLN A 129 15.27 5.10 0.75
CA GLN A 129 14.36 5.18 1.87
C GLN A 129 15.08 5.72 3.10
N TYR A 130 14.40 6.43 3.98
CA TYR A 130 14.96 6.85 5.25
C TYR A 130 14.74 5.79 6.33
N TYR A 131 15.72 5.59 7.20
CA TYR A 131 15.59 4.74 8.39
C TYR A 131 14.35 5.09 9.21
N THR A 132 13.59 4.07 9.63
CA THR A 132 12.31 4.24 10.35
C THR A 132 12.30 3.58 11.72
N GLY A 133 13.27 2.73 12.03
CA GLY A 133 13.29 1.85 13.21
C GLY A 133 12.52 0.53 13.01
N SER A 134 11.88 0.34 11.85
CA SER A 134 11.07 -0.84 11.52
C SER A 134 11.38 -1.31 10.10
N GLN A 135 10.82 -2.45 9.72
CA GLN A 135 10.95 -2.96 8.36
C GLN A 135 10.42 -1.96 7.32
N ILE A 136 11.21 -1.72 6.29
CA ILE A 136 10.89 -0.85 5.16
C ILE A 136 10.57 -1.74 3.96
N LYS A 137 9.34 -1.67 3.46
CA LYS A 137 8.79 -2.56 2.43
C LYS A 137 8.27 -1.77 1.22
N PRO A 138 9.13 -1.10 0.44
CA PRO A 138 8.70 -0.38 -0.75
C PRO A 138 8.24 -1.36 -1.82
N VAL A 139 7.11 -1.07 -2.46
CA VAL A 139 6.62 -1.85 -3.60
C VAL A 139 7.27 -1.31 -4.87
N PRO A 140 8.05 -2.11 -5.60
CA PRO A 140 8.65 -1.67 -6.85
C PRO A 140 7.57 -1.46 -7.93
N LYS A 141 7.74 -0.45 -8.75
CA LYS A 141 6.94 -0.28 -9.95
C LYS A 141 7.45 -1.23 -11.02
N ILE A 142 6.57 -2.11 -11.51
CA ILE A 142 6.86 -3.10 -12.55
C ILE A 142 5.81 -2.94 -13.65
N LYS A 143 6.24 -2.93 -14.91
CA LYS A 143 5.35 -2.83 -16.06
C LYS A 143 5.60 -3.94 -17.08
N ASN A 144 4.53 -4.43 -17.67
CA ASN A 144 4.57 -5.21 -18.92
C ASN A 144 3.96 -4.33 -20.03
N GLY A 145 4.79 -3.78 -20.90
CA GLY A 145 4.40 -2.72 -21.83
C GLY A 145 3.80 -1.51 -21.09
N THR A 146 2.57 -1.15 -21.39
CA THR A 146 1.83 -0.05 -20.72
C THR A 146 1.19 -0.45 -19.40
N THR A 147 0.97 -1.76 -19.16
CA THR A 147 0.26 -2.29 -17.97
C THR A 147 1.16 -2.31 -16.75
N THR A 148 0.72 -1.68 -15.66
CA THR A 148 1.40 -1.77 -14.36
C THR A 148 0.95 -3.03 -13.61
N LEU A 149 1.91 -3.84 -13.20
CA LEU A 149 1.66 -5.07 -12.44
C LEU A 149 1.30 -4.76 -10.98
N LYS A 150 0.45 -5.62 -10.39
CA LYS A 150 -0.06 -5.46 -9.02
C LYS A 150 0.55 -6.50 -8.08
N ASN A 151 1.12 -6.02 -6.96
CA ASN A 151 1.56 -6.90 -5.87
C ASN A 151 0.37 -7.70 -5.29
N GLY A 152 0.60 -8.98 -5.03
CA GLY A 152 -0.44 -9.92 -4.56
C GLY A 152 -1.21 -10.61 -5.69
N THR A 153 -1.35 -9.99 -6.85
CA THR A 153 -2.02 -10.54 -8.04
C THR A 153 -1.02 -11.08 -9.06
N ASP A 154 -0.11 -10.22 -9.52
CA ASP A 154 0.84 -10.53 -10.61
C ASP A 154 2.21 -10.96 -10.10
N PHE A 155 2.54 -10.61 -8.87
CA PHE A 155 3.77 -10.99 -8.17
C PHE A 155 3.61 -10.92 -6.67
N THR A 156 4.57 -11.52 -5.94
CA THR A 156 4.72 -11.41 -4.49
C THR A 156 6.10 -10.88 -4.14
N LEU A 157 6.25 -10.31 -2.93
CA LEU A 157 7.47 -9.67 -2.46
C LEU A 157 7.94 -10.29 -1.14
N THR A 158 9.26 -10.48 -1.03
CA THR A 158 9.94 -10.73 0.23
C THR A 158 11.16 -9.81 0.34
N TYR A 159 11.60 -9.52 1.56
CA TYR A 159 12.63 -8.52 1.81
C TYR A 159 13.76 -9.07 2.67
N GLN A 160 14.96 -8.56 2.45
CA GLN A 160 16.15 -8.87 3.22
C GLN A 160 16.91 -7.58 3.54
N ASN A 161 17.50 -7.51 4.76
CA ASN A 161 18.27 -6.35 5.23
C ASN A 161 17.50 -5.02 5.21
N ASN A 162 16.17 -5.06 5.35
CA ASN A 162 15.27 -3.92 5.14
C ASN A 162 14.90 -3.17 6.44
N VAL A 163 15.70 -3.30 7.49
CA VAL A 163 15.52 -2.59 8.77
C VAL A 163 16.60 -1.55 8.97
N ASN A 164 17.86 -1.92 8.85
CA ASN A 164 19.01 -1.07 9.17
C ASN A 164 19.48 -0.25 7.97
N LYS A 165 20.22 0.82 8.25
CA LYS A 165 20.91 1.64 7.24
C LYS A 165 21.88 0.77 6.42
N GLY A 166 21.85 0.94 5.11
CA GLY A 166 22.65 0.15 4.17
C GLY A 166 21.87 -0.23 2.93
N THR A 167 22.30 -1.27 2.24
CA THR A 167 21.63 -1.81 1.06
C THR A 167 20.67 -2.92 1.47
N ALA A 168 19.41 -2.72 1.19
CA ALA A 168 18.34 -3.70 1.34
C ALA A 168 18.02 -4.36 -0.01
N LYS A 169 17.42 -5.54 0.04
CA LYS A 169 17.05 -6.33 -1.14
C LYS A 169 15.58 -6.71 -1.08
N VAL A 170 14.89 -6.58 -2.20
CA VAL A 170 13.53 -7.08 -2.40
C VAL A 170 13.57 -8.18 -3.46
N TYR A 171 13.02 -9.34 -3.11
CA TYR A 171 12.82 -10.46 -4.02
C TYR A 171 11.41 -10.40 -4.57
N ILE A 172 11.29 -10.58 -5.86
CA ILE A 172 10.06 -10.51 -6.64
C ILE A 172 9.82 -11.89 -7.24
N LYS A 173 8.69 -12.50 -6.94
CA LYS A 173 8.28 -13.79 -7.52
C LYS A 173 6.99 -13.60 -8.29
N GLY A 174 7.00 -13.92 -9.59
CA GLY A 174 5.82 -13.89 -10.45
C GLY A 174 4.70 -14.79 -9.93
N LYS A 175 3.45 -14.38 -10.17
CA LYS A 175 2.22 -15.05 -9.75
C LYS A 175 1.16 -14.92 -10.85
N GLY A 176 0.23 -15.86 -10.92
CA GLY A 176 -0.87 -15.84 -11.89
C GLY A 176 -0.38 -15.90 -13.33
N ASN A 177 -0.52 -14.83 -14.06
CA ASN A 177 -0.08 -14.72 -15.45
C ASN A 177 1.45 -14.57 -15.61
N TYR A 178 2.17 -14.47 -14.50
CA TYR A 178 3.62 -14.31 -14.48
C TYR A 178 4.31 -15.42 -13.69
N SER A 179 5.52 -15.77 -14.08
CA SER A 179 6.38 -16.76 -13.45
C SER A 179 7.81 -16.25 -13.33
N GLY A 180 8.67 -17.04 -12.69
CA GLY A 180 10.08 -16.70 -12.46
C GLY A 180 10.28 -15.76 -11.28
N SER A 181 11.55 -15.53 -10.92
CA SER A 181 11.93 -14.70 -9.78
C SER A 181 13.13 -13.84 -10.13
N CYS A 182 13.17 -12.63 -9.56
CA CYS A 182 14.29 -11.71 -9.64
C CYS A 182 14.39 -10.89 -8.36
N SER A 183 15.37 -10.00 -8.28
CA SER A 183 15.49 -9.10 -7.13
C SER A 183 15.97 -7.72 -7.55
N LEU A 184 15.59 -6.73 -6.75
CA LEU A 184 16.08 -5.35 -6.80
C LEU A 184 16.71 -4.98 -5.46
N THR A 185 17.58 -3.98 -5.49
CA THR A 185 18.14 -3.38 -4.28
C THR A 185 17.62 -1.97 -4.09
N PHE A 186 17.61 -1.50 -2.85
CA PHE A 186 17.36 -0.12 -2.50
C PHE A 186 18.21 0.28 -1.29
N SER A 187 18.51 1.57 -1.18
CA SER A 187 19.31 2.09 -0.08
C SER A 187 18.42 2.54 1.07
N ILE A 188 18.80 2.22 2.29
CA ILE A 188 18.25 2.80 3.51
C ILE A 188 19.28 3.78 4.06
N THR A 189 18.95 5.06 4.05
CA THR A 189 19.83 6.15 4.45
C THR A 189 19.48 6.67 5.85
N ALA A 190 20.41 7.43 6.46
CA ALA A 190 20.15 8.12 7.71
C ALA A 190 18.95 9.08 7.54
N ARG A 191 18.05 9.09 8.52
CA ARG A 191 16.88 9.97 8.49
C ARG A 191 17.29 11.40 8.91
N PRO A 192 16.91 12.43 8.14
CA PRO A 192 17.17 13.81 8.53
C PRO A 192 16.45 14.18 9.84
N VAL A 193 17.16 14.76 10.79
CA VAL A 193 16.59 15.23 12.07
C VAL A 193 15.46 16.24 11.84
N SER A 194 15.49 17.01 10.75
CA SER A 194 14.44 17.96 10.37
C SER A 194 13.05 17.30 10.23
N THR A 195 13.00 16.02 9.88
CA THR A 195 11.74 15.25 9.69
C THR A 195 11.19 14.66 11.00
N LEU A 196 11.87 14.85 12.12
CA LEU A 196 11.52 14.23 13.41
C LEU A 196 10.67 15.13 14.28
N LYS A 197 9.82 14.50 15.10
CA LYS A 197 9.17 15.18 16.22
C LYS A 197 10.15 15.25 17.38
N ILE A 198 10.49 16.48 17.77
CA ILE A 198 11.36 16.78 18.90
C ILE A 198 10.50 17.50 19.95
N THR A 199 10.50 16.96 21.16
CA THR A 199 9.76 17.54 22.28
C THR A 199 10.72 17.84 23.43
N VAL A 200 10.62 19.03 23.98
CA VAL A 200 11.43 19.50 25.11
C VAL A 200 10.46 20.15 26.10
N PRO A 201 10.40 19.70 27.35
CA PRO A 201 9.58 20.34 28.36
C PRO A 201 10.15 21.69 28.77
N SER A 202 9.30 22.61 29.23
CA SER A 202 9.72 23.78 29.99
C SER A 202 10.26 23.34 31.36
N VAL A 203 11.15 24.15 31.94
CA VAL A 203 11.75 23.90 33.24
C VAL A 203 11.70 25.14 34.11
N THR A 204 11.80 24.97 35.41
CA THR A 204 11.90 26.07 36.35
C THR A 204 13.37 26.39 36.64
N TYR A 205 13.71 27.64 36.64
CA TYR A 205 15.07 28.13 36.97
C TYR A 205 15.54 27.61 38.33
N ASN A 206 16.79 27.11 38.38
CA ASN A 206 17.40 26.55 39.60
C ASN A 206 18.82 27.08 39.88
N GLY A 207 19.20 28.19 39.25
CA GLY A 207 20.53 28.77 39.36
C GLY A 207 21.63 28.11 38.55
N LYS A 208 21.33 26.99 37.83
CA LYS A 208 22.29 26.21 37.06
C LYS A 208 21.89 26.12 35.59
N ALA A 209 22.79 25.67 34.73
CA ALA A 209 22.49 25.39 33.33
C ALA A 209 21.41 24.31 33.19
N GLN A 210 20.30 24.64 32.52
CA GLN A 210 19.15 23.76 32.35
C GLN A 210 19.35 22.83 31.15
N LYS A 211 19.25 21.54 31.38
CA LYS A 211 19.36 20.48 30.33
C LYS A 211 18.17 19.52 30.41
N PRO A 212 16.98 19.97 30.02
CA PRO A 212 15.77 19.13 30.09
C PRO A 212 15.91 17.89 29.24
N ALA A 213 15.13 16.85 29.57
CA ALA A 213 15.04 15.63 28.78
C ALA A 213 14.43 15.94 27.40
N VAL A 214 15.15 15.61 26.35
CA VAL A 214 14.71 15.77 24.96
C VAL A 214 14.21 14.45 24.42
N THR A 215 12.97 14.43 23.94
CA THR A 215 12.43 13.27 23.23
C THR A 215 12.50 13.50 21.72
N VAL A 216 13.19 12.60 21.03
CA VAL A 216 13.33 12.61 19.56
C VAL A 216 12.68 11.35 19.02
N LYS A 217 11.62 11.48 18.18
CA LYS A 217 10.90 10.32 17.66
C LYS A 217 10.43 10.49 16.20
N TYR A 218 10.28 9.36 15.53
CA TYR A 218 9.58 9.21 14.26
C TYR A 218 8.50 8.17 14.44
N ASN A 219 7.25 8.55 14.25
CA ASN A 219 6.09 7.73 14.64
C ASN A 219 6.26 7.24 16.10
N ASN A 220 6.20 5.93 16.33
CA ASN A 220 6.38 5.32 17.65
C ASN A 220 7.82 5.00 18.01
N TYR A 221 8.77 5.14 17.07
CA TYR A 221 10.18 4.86 17.32
C TYR A 221 10.88 6.05 18.01
N LYS A 222 11.47 5.79 19.21
CA LYS A 222 12.27 6.77 19.96
C LYS A 222 13.76 6.56 19.70
N PHE A 223 14.43 7.62 19.30
CA PHE A 223 15.89 7.64 19.14
C PHE A 223 16.60 7.90 20.45
N LYS A 224 17.81 7.34 20.59
CA LYS A 224 18.60 7.41 21.84
C LYS A 224 19.66 8.50 21.75
N ASN A 225 19.70 9.40 22.78
CA ASN A 225 20.78 10.36 22.95
C ASN A 225 22.11 9.64 23.16
N GLY A 226 23.18 10.18 22.61
CA GLY A 226 24.53 9.59 22.63
C GLY A 226 24.76 8.54 21.53
N THR A 227 23.72 7.79 21.14
CA THR A 227 23.79 6.75 20.08
C THR A 227 23.33 7.28 18.74
N ASP A 228 22.10 7.81 18.68
CA ASP A 228 21.46 8.24 17.44
C ASP A 228 21.57 9.76 17.21
N TYR A 229 21.80 10.53 18.27
CA TYR A 229 22.00 11.97 18.22
C TYR A 229 22.79 12.48 19.41
N THR A 230 23.26 13.74 19.33
CA THR A 230 23.85 14.50 20.42
C THR A 230 23.07 15.78 20.63
N LEU A 231 23.19 16.35 21.84
CA LEU A 231 22.52 17.58 22.25
C LEU A 231 23.53 18.66 22.58
N SER A 232 23.26 19.89 22.16
CA SER A 232 23.94 21.10 22.64
C SER A 232 22.89 22.14 23.03
N TYR A 233 23.23 22.99 24.01
CA TYR A 233 22.30 23.96 24.57
C TYR A 233 22.88 25.37 24.46
N LYS A 234 22.01 26.37 24.25
CA LYS A 234 22.35 27.78 24.21
C LYS A 234 21.32 28.59 25.01
N ASN A 235 21.77 29.64 25.72
CA ASN A 235 20.94 30.51 26.55
C ASN A 235 20.16 29.75 27.65
N ASN A 236 20.73 28.66 28.15
CA ASN A 236 20.05 27.75 29.07
C ASN A 236 20.39 27.97 30.56
N THR A 237 20.92 29.17 30.90
CA THR A 237 21.34 29.53 32.27
C THR A 237 20.51 30.63 32.92
N LYS A 238 19.63 31.31 32.14
CA LYS A 238 18.80 32.42 32.65
C LYS A 238 17.32 32.13 32.36
N ILE A 239 16.44 32.79 33.08
CA ILE A 239 14.99 32.81 32.81
C ILE A 239 14.75 33.33 31.38
N GLY A 240 13.79 32.73 30.66
CA GLY A 240 13.45 33.13 29.31
C GLY A 240 13.42 31.96 28.34
N THR A 241 13.82 32.21 27.10
CA THR A 241 13.81 31.18 26.02
C THR A 241 15.23 30.66 25.79
N ALA A 242 15.40 29.38 25.99
CA ALA A 242 16.63 28.64 25.69
C ALA A 242 16.47 27.83 24.44
N THR A 243 17.57 27.44 23.81
CA THR A 243 17.62 26.62 22.61
C THR A 243 18.37 25.32 22.89
N VAL A 244 17.82 24.20 22.40
CA VAL A 244 18.56 22.94 22.30
C VAL A 244 18.70 22.57 20.83
N THR A 245 19.90 22.20 20.43
CA THR A 245 20.21 21.71 19.08
C THR A 245 20.44 20.21 19.12
N VAL A 246 19.67 19.49 18.33
CA VAL A 246 19.80 18.04 18.11
C VAL A 246 20.64 17.84 16.85
N LYS A 247 21.80 17.17 16.98
CA LYS A 247 22.67 16.79 15.86
C LYS A 247 22.61 15.29 15.66
N GLY A 248 22.17 14.84 14.48
CA GLY A 248 22.05 13.44 14.12
C GLY A 248 23.39 12.71 14.08
N LYS A 249 23.37 11.44 14.45
CA LYS A 249 24.50 10.51 14.45
C LYS A 249 24.00 9.11 14.03
N GLY A 250 24.81 8.33 13.35
CA GLY A 250 24.50 6.94 13.00
C GLY A 250 23.25 6.80 12.10
N LYS A 251 22.09 6.55 12.71
CA LYS A 251 20.80 6.39 12.04
C LYS A 251 20.13 7.71 11.65
N LEU A 252 20.59 8.81 12.18
CA LEU A 252 20.12 10.16 11.92
C LEU A 252 21.18 11.01 11.24
N SER A 253 20.74 12.04 10.50
CA SER A 253 21.61 13.01 9.83
C SER A 253 21.11 14.44 10.00
N GLY A 254 22.02 15.41 9.80
CA GLY A 254 21.68 16.83 9.90
C GLY A 254 21.48 17.34 11.32
N THR A 255 20.99 18.56 11.44
CA THR A 255 20.76 19.25 12.71
C THR A 255 19.36 19.89 12.73
N LYS A 256 18.79 20.03 13.94
CA LYS A 256 17.56 20.78 14.16
C LYS A 256 17.59 21.41 15.54
N SER A 257 17.30 22.70 15.61
CA SER A 257 17.18 23.43 16.87
C SER A 257 15.71 23.60 17.23
N VAL A 258 15.41 23.46 18.51
CA VAL A 258 14.10 23.74 19.11
C VAL A 258 14.28 24.56 20.38
N THR A 259 13.29 25.34 20.73
CA THR A 259 13.34 26.18 21.94
C THR A 259 12.55 25.57 23.09
N PHE A 260 12.91 25.94 24.30
CA PHE A 260 12.16 25.63 25.52
C PHE A 260 12.15 26.83 26.46
N LYS A 261 11.19 26.89 27.38
CA LYS A 261 11.07 27.96 28.37
C LYS A 261 11.77 27.56 29.67
N ILE A 262 12.51 28.51 30.23
CA ILE A 262 13.01 28.49 31.59
C ILE A 262 12.15 29.50 32.36
N ASN A 263 11.25 28.99 33.19
CA ASN A 263 10.31 29.79 33.97
C ASN A 263 10.94 30.27 35.27
N ALA A 264 10.51 31.42 35.76
CA ALA A 264 10.86 31.88 37.09
C ALA A 264 10.36 30.91 38.18
N LYS A 265 11.01 30.86 39.31
CA LYS A 265 10.50 30.18 40.50
C LYS A 265 9.29 30.93 41.05
N PRO A 266 8.18 30.24 41.39
CA PRO A 266 7.05 30.88 42.03
C PRO A 266 7.44 31.41 43.43
N ILE A 267 7.27 32.70 43.69
CA ILE A 267 7.60 33.33 44.98
C ILE A 267 6.71 32.82 46.12
N LYS A 268 5.56 32.26 45.84
CA LYS A 268 4.65 31.66 46.82
C LYS A 268 5.31 30.60 47.75
N ASN A 269 6.43 30.04 47.29
CA ASN A 269 7.22 29.03 48.02
C ASN A 269 8.42 29.63 48.74
N ALA A 270 8.54 30.96 48.76
CA ALA A 270 9.59 31.67 49.51
C ALA A 270 9.12 31.96 50.94
N VAL A 271 10.05 31.96 51.86
CA VAL A 271 9.85 32.43 53.23
C VAL A 271 10.05 33.94 53.21
N ILE A 272 9.01 34.66 53.61
CA ILE A 272 9.04 36.13 53.73
C ILE A 272 9.06 36.49 55.20
N THR A 273 10.02 37.27 55.61
CA THR A 273 10.15 37.79 56.97
C THR A 273 10.24 39.31 56.91
N TYR A 274 9.52 39.97 57.82
CA TYR A 274 9.54 41.40 57.99
C TYR A 274 9.26 41.73 59.42
N ASN A 275 9.65 42.93 59.87
CA ASN A 275 9.27 43.45 61.19
C ASN A 275 7.82 43.90 61.13
N ASN A 276 6.96 43.25 61.92
CA ASN A 276 5.52 43.54 62.02
C ASN A 276 5.17 44.47 63.21
N SER A 277 6.14 44.86 64.03
CA SER A 277 5.96 45.76 65.13
C SER A 277 6.67 47.09 64.80
N LEU A 278 5.92 48.01 64.19
CA LEU A 278 6.40 49.32 63.82
C LEU A 278 5.66 50.39 64.58
N THR A 279 6.41 51.38 65.14
CA THR A 279 5.76 52.54 65.77
C THR A 279 5.54 53.61 64.71
N TYR A 280 4.33 54.15 64.73
CA TYR A 280 3.91 55.23 63.82
C TYR A 280 4.79 56.49 64.13
N ASN A 281 5.32 57.11 63.11
CA ASN A 281 6.23 58.28 63.15
C ASN A 281 5.72 59.48 62.34
N GLY A 282 4.46 59.46 61.93
CA GLY A 282 3.86 60.54 61.09
C GLY A 282 4.04 60.35 59.58
N SER A 283 4.72 59.28 59.14
CA SER A 283 5.04 58.99 57.74
C SER A 283 4.63 57.57 57.31
N THR A 284 4.63 57.28 56.01
CA THR A 284 4.38 55.94 55.51
C THR A 284 5.47 54.99 55.96
N LEU A 285 5.09 53.91 56.63
CA LEU A 285 6.00 52.91 57.14
C LEU A 285 6.32 51.87 56.09
N SER A 286 7.59 51.65 55.81
CA SER A 286 8.07 50.68 54.82
C SER A 286 9.08 49.71 55.46
N PRO A 287 8.61 48.66 56.17
CA PRO A 287 9.51 47.72 56.85
C PRO A 287 10.47 47.00 55.86
N ALA A 288 11.67 46.71 56.34
CA ALA A 288 12.59 45.88 55.59
C ALA A 288 12.05 44.46 55.45
N VAL A 289 11.95 43.99 54.21
CA VAL A 289 11.46 42.65 53.89
C VAL A 289 12.62 41.78 53.45
N THR A 290 12.79 40.65 54.11
CA THR A 290 13.75 39.60 53.69
C THR A 290 13.01 38.45 53.07
N VAL A 291 13.37 38.06 51.88
CA VAL A 291 12.78 36.93 51.13
C VAL A 291 13.83 35.85 50.94
N LYS A 292 13.55 34.65 51.44
CA LYS A 292 14.40 33.47 51.28
C LYS A 292 13.72 32.38 50.49
N TYR A 293 14.44 31.74 49.57
CA TYR A 293 14.01 30.55 48.88
C TYR A 293 14.97 29.41 49.19
N GLY A 294 14.55 28.49 50.06
CA GLY A 294 15.48 27.56 50.71
C GLY A 294 16.54 28.33 51.50
N ASN A 295 17.81 28.02 51.28
CA ASN A 295 18.94 28.68 51.93
C ASN A 295 19.40 29.99 51.26
N ALA A 296 18.84 30.35 50.08
CA ALA A 296 19.26 31.55 49.36
C ALA A 296 18.42 32.76 49.76
N THR A 297 19.05 33.88 50.13
CA THR A 297 18.41 35.17 50.31
C THR A 297 18.28 35.84 48.92
N LEU A 298 17.06 36.20 48.57
CA LEU A 298 16.73 36.88 47.32
C LEU A 298 17.04 38.37 47.39
N LYS A 299 17.43 38.99 46.27
CA LYS A 299 17.76 40.41 46.18
C LYS A 299 16.56 41.23 45.76
N LYS A 300 16.18 42.23 46.57
CA LYS A 300 15.13 43.21 46.23
C LYS A 300 15.50 43.94 44.92
N ASN A 301 14.50 44.22 44.08
CA ASN A 301 14.62 44.87 42.77
C ASN A 301 15.35 44.03 41.69
N THR A 302 15.89 42.86 42.04
CA THR A 302 16.45 41.89 41.11
C THR A 302 15.58 40.66 41.02
N ASP A 303 15.27 40.04 42.16
CA ASP A 303 14.54 38.78 42.24
C ASP A 303 13.07 39.00 42.64
N TYR A 304 12.74 40.08 43.34
CA TYR A 304 11.38 40.44 43.76
C TYR A 304 11.23 41.95 43.91
N THR A 305 10.00 42.42 43.91
CA THR A 305 9.61 43.78 44.28
C THR A 305 8.67 43.73 45.47
N VAL A 306 8.62 44.80 46.26
CA VAL A 306 7.71 44.94 47.40
C VAL A 306 6.82 46.16 47.16
N ALA A 307 5.53 45.97 47.28
CA ALA A 307 4.56 47.04 47.36
C ALA A 307 3.96 47.09 48.79
N TYR A 308 3.69 48.27 49.31
CA TYR A 308 3.02 48.50 50.59
C TYR A 308 1.66 49.16 50.32
N SER A 309 0.65 48.72 50.99
CA SER A 309 -0.75 49.26 50.90
C SER A 309 -1.23 49.64 52.26
#